data_7fa13eafcdcb334996f93415e39cd1ca
#
_entry.id   7fa13eafcdcb334996f93415e39cd1ca
#
_cell.length_a   1.000
_cell.length_b   1.000
_cell.length_c   1.000
_cell.angle_alpha   90.00
_cell.angle_beta   90.00
_cell.angle_gamma   90.00
#
_symmetry.space_group_name_H-M   'P 1'
#
loop_
_entity.id
_entity.type
_entity.pdbx_description
1 polymer ?
#
loop_
_entity_poly.entity_id
_entity_poly.type
_entity_poly.pdbx_seq_one_letter_code
_entity_poly.pdbx_strand_id
1 'polypeptide(L)'
;SRRQRQMCIRDRYDIDSLISKYPDSPAASFYLYRYFTYQLSLDDLKATRAKISPVLANSPYVKDLDGIIKQLEHVQIGQVAPEFSLPDTAGVSVSLSDFRGKYVLLDFWASWCPPCRKENPNVVNAFQQYKDKNFTIVGISLDKDKAKWQKAIADDHLTWAHVSDLKYWDSEIPALYGVRGIPANVLLDPNGVIIAKNITGEDLQNTLKEVIK
;
A
#
# COMPACT_ATOMS: atom_id res chain seq x y z
N SER A 1 3.18 15.49 12.83
CA SER A 1 3.30 16.82 13.47
C SER A 1 3.15 17.92 12.41
N ARG A 2 2.80 19.16 12.82
CA ARG A 2 2.69 20.31 11.90
C ARG A 2 3.98 20.50 11.06
N ARG A 3 5.16 20.22 11.61
CA ARG A 3 6.45 20.30 10.89
C ARG A 3 6.57 19.26 9.77
N GLN A 4 6.10 18.03 9.97
CA GLN A 4 6.09 17.00 8.91
C GLN A 4 5.11 17.34 7.78
N ARG A 5 3.91 17.86 8.11
CA ARG A 5 2.95 18.33 7.09
C ARG A 5 3.47 19.54 6.30
N GLN A 6 4.15 20.48 6.97
CA GLN A 6 4.77 21.64 6.29
C GLN A 6 5.96 21.23 5.40
N MET A 7 6.76 20.22 5.80
CA MET A 7 7.83 19.68 4.99
C MET A 7 7.27 19.01 3.71
N CYS A 8 6.26 18.14 3.84
CA CYS A 8 5.64 17.48 2.69
C CYS A 8 4.98 18.45 1.69
N ILE A 9 4.37 19.55 2.16
CA ILE A 9 3.79 20.58 1.29
C ILE A 9 4.90 21.35 0.55
N ARG A 10 5.97 21.70 1.22
CA ARG A 10 7.10 22.42 0.65
C ARG A 10 7.83 21.59 -0.41
N ASP A 11 8.07 20.31 -0.13
CA ASP A 11 8.74 19.38 -1.05
C ASP A 11 7.89 19.10 -2.30
N ARG A 12 6.56 19.06 -2.16
CA ARG A 12 5.64 18.89 -3.30
C ARG A 12 5.70 20.07 -4.29
N TYR A 13 5.79 21.31 -3.77
CA TYR A 13 5.94 22.48 -4.62
C TYR A 13 7.32 22.51 -5.32
N ASP A 14 8.36 22.04 -4.65
CA ASP A 14 9.71 22.04 -5.19
C ASP A 14 9.88 21.10 -6.39
N ILE A 15 9.32 19.88 -6.37
CA ILE A 15 9.46 18.95 -7.51
C ILE A 15 8.68 19.41 -8.74
N ASP A 16 7.48 19.92 -8.56
CA ASP A 16 6.65 20.43 -9.66
C ASP A 16 7.29 21.67 -10.30
N SER A 17 7.79 22.58 -9.48
CA SER A 17 8.54 23.76 -9.92
C SER A 17 9.86 23.38 -10.59
N LEU A 18 10.58 22.38 -10.06
CA LEU A 18 11.83 21.88 -10.61
C LEU A 18 11.62 21.31 -12.03
N ILE A 19 10.62 20.47 -12.21
CA ILE A 19 10.32 19.86 -13.51
C ILE A 19 9.78 20.90 -14.50
N SER A 20 8.91 21.82 -14.04
CA SER A 20 8.40 22.91 -14.88
C SER A 20 9.54 23.81 -15.40
N LYS A 21 10.57 24.04 -14.58
CA LYS A 21 11.73 24.87 -14.95
C LYS A 21 12.76 24.13 -15.82
N TYR A 22 12.88 22.82 -15.61
CA TYR A 22 13.90 21.98 -16.27
C TYR A 22 13.27 20.70 -16.86
N PRO A 23 12.34 20.82 -17.82
CA PRO A 23 11.59 19.67 -18.34
C PRO A 23 12.47 18.64 -19.07
N ASP A 24 13.60 19.06 -19.62
CA ASP A 24 14.59 18.22 -20.33
C ASP A 24 15.67 17.65 -19.41
N SER A 25 15.57 17.85 -18.09
CA SER A 25 16.59 17.42 -17.15
C SER A 25 16.41 15.95 -16.74
N PRO A 26 17.36 15.04 -17.05
CA PRO A 26 17.32 13.68 -16.51
C PRO A 26 17.40 13.63 -14.98
N ALA A 27 18.08 14.62 -14.36
CA ALA A 27 18.16 14.71 -12.90
C ALA A 27 16.81 15.02 -12.28
N ALA A 28 16.02 15.94 -12.86
CA ALA A 28 14.68 16.26 -12.37
C ALA A 28 13.73 15.04 -12.48
N SER A 29 13.77 14.32 -13.60
CA SER A 29 13.00 13.08 -13.76
C SER A 29 13.44 11.96 -12.82
N PHE A 30 14.75 11.81 -12.54
CA PHE A 30 15.26 10.91 -11.50
C PHE A 30 14.74 11.27 -10.11
N TYR A 31 14.74 12.57 -9.75
CA TYR A 31 14.22 13.03 -8.47
C TYR A 31 12.74 12.70 -8.29
N LEU A 32 11.90 12.96 -9.31
CA LEU A 32 10.49 12.59 -9.28
C LEU A 32 10.31 11.08 -9.07
N TYR A 33 10.99 10.27 -9.89
CA TYR A 33 10.95 8.81 -9.81
C TYR A 33 11.40 8.30 -8.43
N ARG A 34 12.55 8.77 -7.93
CA ARG A 34 13.21 8.18 -6.76
C ARG A 34 12.59 8.60 -5.44
N TYR A 35 12.10 9.84 -5.33
CA TYR A 35 11.74 10.43 -4.05
C TYR A 35 10.27 10.84 -3.92
N PHE A 36 9.56 11.02 -5.02
CA PHE A 36 8.19 11.58 -4.98
C PHE A 36 7.10 10.61 -5.41
N THR A 37 7.41 9.51 -6.05
CA THR A 37 6.41 8.51 -6.50
C THR A 37 5.58 7.90 -5.36
N TYR A 38 6.07 7.92 -4.12
CA TYR A 38 5.38 7.44 -2.92
C TYR A 38 4.78 8.56 -2.06
N GLN A 39 5.02 9.82 -2.43
CA GLN A 39 4.51 10.99 -1.71
C GLN A 39 3.33 11.64 -2.44
N LEU A 40 3.32 11.59 -3.77
CA LEU A 40 2.31 12.17 -4.61
C LEU A 40 1.11 11.23 -4.78
N SER A 41 -0.08 11.82 -4.90
CA SER A 41 -1.25 11.08 -5.40
C SER A 41 -1.02 10.64 -6.85
N LEU A 42 -1.80 9.67 -7.34
CA LEU A 42 -1.70 9.26 -8.75
C LEU A 42 -1.94 10.44 -9.70
N ASP A 43 -2.93 11.28 -9.40
CA ASP A 43 -3.27 12.45 -10.24
C ASP A 43 -2.15 13.48 -10.25
N ASP A 44 -1.58 13.82 -9.07
CA ASP A 44 -0.43 14.71 -8.98
C ASP A 44 0.80 14.13 -9.71
N LEU A 45 1.02 12.81 -9.58
CA LEU A 45 2.13 12.13 -10.25
C LEU A 45 2.00 12.18 -11.78
N LYS A 46 0.78 11.93 -12.29
CA LYS A 46 0.46 12.06 -13.72
C LYS A 46 0.61 13.49 -14.22
N ALA A 47 0.11 14.46 -13.47
CA ALA A 47 0.22 15.87 -13.81
C ALA A 47 1.69 16.34 -13.86
N THR A 48 2.50 15.94 -12.88
CA THR A 48 3.92 16.27 -12.84
C THR A 48 4.70 15.54 -13.93
N ARG A 49 4.39 14.25 -14.19
CA ARG A 49 4.96 13.46 -15.29
C ARG A 49 4.70 14.10 -16.66
N ALA A 50 3.52 14.64 -16.88
CA ALA A 50 3.14 15.27 -18.15
C ALA A 50 3.99 16.51 -18.49
N LYS A 51 4.65 17.12 -17.51
CA LYS A 51 5.56 18.26 -17.69
C LYS A 51 6.97 17.86 -18.12
N ILE A 52 7.35 16.57 -17.97
CA ILE A 52 8.65 16.06 -18.45
C ILE A 52 8.63 16.03 -19.96
N SER A 53 9.70 16.57 -20.57
CA SER A 53 9.85 16.67 -22.02
C SER A 53 9.83 15.29 -22.69
N PRO A 54 9.20 15.18 -23.87
CA PRO A 54 9.23 13.96 -24.70
C PRO A 54 10.63 13.48 -25.06
N VAL A 55 11.64 14.34 -25.09
CA VAL A 55 13.05 13.99 -25.32
C VAL A 55 13.54 12.93 -24.32
N LEU A 56 13.01 12.96 -23.09
CA LEU A 56 13.36 12.01 -22.03
C LEU A 56 12.48 10.73 -22.01
N ALA A 57 11.56 10.54 -22.95
CA ALA A 57 10.64 9.40 -22.96
C ALA A 57 11.37 8.04 -22.93
N ASN A 58 12.59 7.96 -23.48
CA ASN A 58 13.43 6.76 -23.47
C ASN A 58 14.38 6.67 -22.27
N SER A 59 14.40 7.66 -21.38
CA SER A 59 15.17 7.61 -20.14
C SER A 59 14.68 6.46 -19.24
N PRO A 60 15.60 5.70 -18.61
CA PRO A 60 15.21 4.65 -17.66
C PRO A 60 14.25 5.16 -16.58
N TYR A 61 14.51 6.32 -16.00
CA TYR A 61 13.71 6.91 -14.93
C TYR A 61 12.29 7.25 -15.37
N VAL A 62 12.11 7.70 -16.61
CA VAL A 62 10.80 8.02 -17.16
C VAL A 62 10.01 6.74 -17.47
N LYS A 63 10.68 5.71 -18.02
CA LYS A 63 10.05 4.40 -18.23
C LYS A 63 9.61 3.75 -16.93
N ASP A 64 10.46 3.79 -15.91
CA ASP A 64 10.12 3.27 -14.58
C ASP A 64 8.97 4.05 -13.95
N LEU A 65 8.97 5.39 -14.08
CA LEU A 65 7.89 6.26 -13.62
C LEU A 65 6.56 5.93 -14.34
N ASP A 66 6.58 5.76 -15.66
CA ASP A 66 5.42 5.38 -16.45
C ASP A 66 4.91 3.98 -16.05
N GLY A 67 5.81 3.04 -15.78
CA GLY A 67 5.47 1.72 -15.23
C GLY A 67 4.75 1.80 -13.90
N ILE A 68 5.25 2.65 -12.99
CA ILE A 68 4.63 2.91 -11.69
C ILE A 68 3.25 3.53 -11.83
N ILE A 69 3.09 4.54 -12.68
CA ILE A 69 1.80 5.19 -12.95
C ILE A 69 0.81 4.15 -13.44
N LYS A 70 1.17 3.37 -14.45
CA LYS A 70 0.33 2.29 -14.99
C LYS A 70 -0.09 1.29 -13.92
N GLN A 71 0.84 0.88 -13.06
CA GLN A 71 0.57 -0.04 -11.96
C GLN A 71 -0.40 0.55 -10.95
N LEU A 72 -0.21 1.81 -10.56
CA LEU A 72 -1.11 2.51 -9.65
C LEU A 72 -2.53 2.67 -10.22
N GLU A 73 -2.68 2.81 -11.54
CA GLU A 73 -3.99 2.87 -12.20
C GLU A 73 -4.81 1.60 -11.99
N HIS A 74 -4.16 0.42 -11.96
CA HIS A 74 -4.83 -0.87 -11.77
C HIS A 74 -5.29 -1.12 -10.33
N VAL A 75 -4.84 -0.33 -9.37
CA VAL A 75 -5.17 -0.49 -7.95
C VAL A 75 -5.85 0.74 -7.35
N GLN A 76 -6.62 1.46 -8.18
CA GLN A 76 -7.45 2.56 -7.71
C GLN A 76 -8.76 2.05 -7.09
N ILE A 77 -9.40 2.89 -6.28
CA ILE A 77 -10.76 2.63 -5.78
C ILE A 77 -11.69 2.41 -6.98
N GLY A 78 -12.51 1.37 -6.91
CA GLY A 78 -13.41 0.93 -7.98
C GLY A 78 -12.80 -0.13 -8.91
N GLN A 79 -11.50 -0.43 -8.83
CA GLN A 79 -10.86 -1.50 -9.59
C GLN A 79 -10.94 -2.83 -8.84
N VAL A 80 -10.97 -3.93 -9.57
CA VAL A 80 -10.83 -5.28 -8.98
C VAL A 80 -9.39 -5.45 -8.52
N ALA A 81 -9.20 -5.87 -7.27
CA ALA A 81 -7.89 -6.09 -6.69
C ALA A 81 -7.11 -7.18 -7.46
N PRO A 82 -5.82 -6.97 -7.75
CA PRO A 82 -4.96 -7.98 -8.36
C PRO A 82 -4.93 -9.26 -7.50
N GLU A 83 -4.99 -10.41 -8.17
CA GLU A 83 -4.92 -11.71 -7.50
C GLU A 83 -3.48 -12.01 -7.06
N PHE A 84 -3.34 -12.71 -5.93
CA PHE A 84 -2.06 -13.23 -5.46
C PHE A 84 -2.27 -14.54 -4.71
N SER A 85 -1.16 -15.27 -4.55
CA SER A 85 -1.09 -16.46 -3.69
C SER A 85 0.25 -16.48 -2.97
N LEU A 86 0.22 -16.58 -1.65
CA LEU A 86 1.39 -16.58 -0.78
C LEU A 86 1.27 -17.66 0.31
N PRO A 87 2.39 -18.22 0.80
CA PRO A 87 2.35 -19.15 1.91
C PRO A 87 1.96 -18.47 3.24
N ASP A 88 1.19 -19.16 4.04
CA ASP A 88 0.90 -18.78 5.42
C ASP A 88 2.04 -19.13 6.39
N THR A 89 1.81 -18.97 7.69
CA THR A 89 2.77 -19.31 8.74
C THR A 89 3.11 -20.80 8.81
N ALA A 90 2.26 -21.68 8.31
CA ALA A 90 2.48 -23.14 8.20
C ALA A 90 3.11 -23.53 6.86
N GLY A 91 3.19 -22.60 5.88
CA GLY A 91 3.67 -22.86 4.52
C GLY A 91 2.56 -23.32 3.56
N VAL A 92 1.30 -23.23 3.98
CA VAL A 92 0.14 -23.54 3.13
C VAL A 92 -0.15 -22.33 2.25
N SER A 93 -0.39 -22.57 0.96
CA SER A 93 -0.72 -21.51 0.00
C SER A 93 -2.09 -20.93 0.30
N VAL A 94 -2.18 -19.62 0.40
CA VAL A 94 -3.40 -18.85 0.62
C VAL A 94 -3.53 -17.83 -0.51
N SER A 95 -4.65 -17.87 -1.20
CA SER A 95 -4.96 -16.98 -2.33
C SER A 95 -5.97 -15.91 -1.93
N LEU A 96 -5.90 -14.73 -2.57
CA LEU A 96 -6.92 -13.70 -2.34
C LEU A 96 -8.33 -14.21 -2.70
N SER A 97 -8.44 -15.04 -3.73
CA SER A 97 -9.73 -15.66 -4.15
C SER A 97 -10.38 -16.51 -3.07
N ASP A 98 -9.64 -17.04 -2.08
CA ASP A 98 -10.19 -17.83 -0.97
C ASP A 98 -11.12 -17.00 -0.06
N PHE A 99 -11.03 -15.69 -0.16
CA PHE A 99 -11.82 -14.74 0.64
C PHE A 99 -12.97 -14.09 -0.14
N ARG A 100 -13.25 -14.53 -1.35
CA ARG A 100 -14.38 -14.00 -2.13
C ARG A 100 -15.69 -14.15 -1.36
N GLY A 101 -16.58 -13.18 -1.52
CA GLY A 101 -17.83 -13.09 -0.78
C GLY A 101 -17.71 -12.37 0.56
N LYS A 102 -16.50 -11.96 0.99
CA LYS A 102 -16.28 -11.20 2.23
C LYS A 102 -15.72 -9.81 1.95
N TYR A 103 -15.96 -8.87 2.86
CA TYR A 103 -15.13 -7.68 2.97
C TYR A 103 -13.75 -8.10 3.47
N VAL A 104 -12.68 -7.67 2.80
CA VAL A 104 -11.31 -8.08 3.10
C VAL A 104 -10.43 -6.85 3.30
N LEU A 105 -9.82 -6.73 4.46
CA LEU A 105 -8.74 -5.74 4.66
C LEU A 105 -7.40 -6.45 4.36
N LEU A 106 -6.75 -6.09 3.26
CA LEU A 106 -5.36 -6.45 2.99
C LEU A 106 -4.47 -5.49 3.78
N ASP A 107 -3.81 -6.01 4.81
CA ASP A 107 -2.98 -5.21 5.72
C ASP A 107 -1.49 -5.51 5.48
N PHE A 108 -0.76 -4.53 4.93
CA PHE A 108 0.68 -4.61 4.66
C PHE A 108 1.46 -4.11 5.87
N TRP A 109 2.19 -5.00 6.49
CA TRP A 109 2.88 -4.74 7.76
C TRP A 109 4.19 -5.51 7.88
N ALA A 110 4.89 -5.38 9.01
CA ALA A 110 6.02 -6.24 9.37
C ALA A 110 6.29 -6.21 10.88
N SER A 111 6.95 -7.25 11.39
CA SER A 111 7.36 -7.33 12.80
C SER A 111 8.33 -6.21 13.22
N TRP A 112 9.14 -5.75 12.28
CA TRP A 112 10.15 -4.69 12.45
C TRP A 112 9.60 -3.28 12.19
N CYS A 113 8.30 -3.11 11.94
CA CYS A 113 7.67 -1.83 11.64
C CYS A 113 7.01 -1.23 12.89
N PRO A 114 7.63 -0.27 13.61
CA PRO A 114 7.05 0.28 14.84
C PRO A 114 5.70 0.96 14.63
N PRO A 115 5.46 1.76 13.57
CA PRO A 115 4.14 2.35 13.34
C PRO A 115 3.07 1.30 13.03
N CYS A 116 3.40 0.17 12.35
CA CYS A 116 2.47 -0.93 12.13
C CYS A 116 2.06 -1.57 13.48
N ARG A 117 3.05 -1.87 14.33
CA ARG A 117 2.83 -2.46 15.66
C ARG A 117 1.99 -1.53 16.57
N LYS A 118 2.13 -0.23 16.39
CA LYS A 118 1.30 0.77 17.10
C LYS A 118 -0.14 0.78 16.60
N GLU A 119 -0.38 0.52 15.32
CA GLU A 119 -1.71 0.47 14.71
C GLU A 119 -2.43 -0.88 14.97
N ASN A 120 -1.68 -1.98 15.18
CA ASN A 120 -2.24 -3.32 15.36
C ASN A 120 -3.38 -3.41 16.41
N PRO A 121 -3.32 -2.76 17.58
CA PRO A 121 -4.46 -2.77 18.53
C PRO A 121 -5.76 -2.24 17.93
N ASN A 122 -5.69 -1.22 17.07
CA ASN A 122 -6.86 -0.68 16.39
C ASN A 122 -7.39 -1.65 15.32
N VAL A 123 -6.49 -2.33 14.60
CA VAL A 123 -6.84 -3.38 13.62
C VAL A 123 -7.48 -4.59 14.33
N VAL A 124 -6.94 -5.01 15.48
CA VAL A 124 -7.53 -6.07 16.32
C VAL A 124 -8.95 -5.69 16.77
N ASN A 125 -9.15 -4.44 17.22
CA ASN A 125 -10.49 -3.97 17.61
C ASN A 125 -11.47 -4.03 16.43
N ALA A 126 -11.06 -3.56 15.25
CA ALA A 126 -11.85 -3.66 14.02
C ALA A 126 -12.21 -5.11 13.69
N PHE A 127 -11.24 -6.02 13.75
CA PHE A 127 -11.48 -7.44 13.48
C PHE A 127 -12.49 -8.04 14.47
N GLN A 128 -12.31 -7.82 15.77
CA GLN A 128 -13.25 -8.35 16.78
C GLN A 128 -14.67 -7.82 16.60
N GLN A 129 -14.83 -6.58 16.17
CA GLN A 129 -16.14 -5.95 15.99
C GLN A 129 -16.86 -6.47 14.73
N TYR A 130 -16.13 -6.84 13.67
CA TYR A 130 -16.72 -7.14 12.36
C TYR A 130 -16.52 -8.58 11.86
N LYS A 131 -15.69 -9.43 12.48
CA LYS A 131 -15.40 -10.80 12.04
C LYS A 131 -16.65 -11.66 11.79
N ASP A 132 -17.72 -11.44 12.57
CA ASP A 132 -18.99 -12.17 12.46
C ASP A 132 -19.98 -11.48 11.48
N LYS A 133 -19.55 -10.39 10.83
CA LYS A 133 -20.32 -9.61 9.86
C LYS A 133 -19.75 -9.68 8.46
N ASN A 134 -19.35 -10.87 8.02
CA ASN A 134 -18.78 -11.10 6.70
C ASN A 134 -17.51 -10.28 6.40
N PHE A 135 -16.67 -10.05 7.42
CA PHE A 135 -15.41 -9.33 7.31
C PHE A 135 -14.24 -10.21 7.72
N THR A 136 -13.13 -10.03 7.06
CA THR A 136 -11.85 -10.65 7.46
C THR A 136 -10.67 -9.73 7.13
N ILE A 137 -9.51 -10.11 7.64
CA ILE A 137 -8.24 -9.45 7.36
C ILE A 137 -7.27 -10.49 6.79
N VAL A 138 -6.42 -10.07 5.87
CA VAL A 138 -5.25 -10.83 5.41
C VAL A 138 -4.02 -9.96 5.65
N GLY A 139 -3.21 -10.35 6.62
CA GLY A 139 -1.96 -9.68 6.93
C GLY A 139 -0.86 -10.12 5.95
N ILE A 140 -0.40 -9.21 5.12
CA ILE A 140 0.69 -9.42 4.15
C ILE A 140 1.97 -8.90 4.76
N SER A 141 2.85 -9.81 5.19
CA SER A 141 4.06 -9.43 5.91
C SER A 141 5.26 -9.22 4.98
N LEU A 142 5.98 -8.12 5.22
CA LEU A 142 7.27 -7.80 4.60
C LEU A 142 8.46 -8.27 5.46
N ASP A 143 8.30 -9.32 6.24
CA ASP A 143 9.39 -9.88 7.03
C ASP A 143 10.36 -10.71 6.17
N LYS A 144 11.62 -10.84 6.64
CA LYS A 144 12.59 -11.84 6.16
C LYS A 144 12.77 -12.99 7.13
N ASP A 145 12.41 -12.78 8.39
CA ASP A 145 12.61 -13.72 9.48
C ASP A 145 11.24 -14.26 9.93
N LYS A 146 11.02 -15.53 9.60
CA LYS A 146 9.77 -16.23 9.91
C LYS A 146 9.49 -16.27 11.42
N ALA A 147 10.52 -16.47 12.24
CA ALA A 147 10.34 -16.59 13.69
C ALA A 147 9.94 -15.26 14.32
N LYS A 148 10.53 -14.14 13.86
CA LYS A 148 10.17 -12.80 14.31
C LYS A 148 8.75 -12.44 13.86
N TRP A 149 8.37 -12.77 12.62
CA TRP A 149 7.03 -12.60 12.10
C TRP A 149 6.00 -13.35 12.93
N GLN A 150 6.20 -14.67 13.16
CA GLN A 150 5.30 -15.50 13.98
C GLN A 150 5.21 -14.99 15.42
N LYS A 151 6.34 -14.57 16.00
CA LYS A 151 6.36 -13.98 17.34
C LYS A 151 5.53 -12.68 17.38
N ALA A 152 5.65 -11.80 16.39
CA ALA A 152 4.92 -10.55 16.34
C ALA A 152 3.41 -10.77 16.18
N ILE A 153 2.99 -11.75 15.38
CA ILE A 153 1.58 -12.18 15.27
C ILE A 153 1.02 -12.57 16.66
N ALA A 154 1.79 -13.37 17.40
CA ALA A 154 1.37 -13.82 18.74
C ALA A 154 1.34 -12.67 19.75
N ASP A 155 2.40 -11.86 19.80
CA ASP A 155 2.54 -10.74 20.73
C ASP A 155 1.41 -9.70 20.56
N ASP A 156 1.00 -9.43 19.33
CA ASP A 156 -0.04 -8.44 19.00
C ASP A 156 -1.45 -9.06 18.89
N HIS A 157 -1.59 -10.35 19.16
CA HIS A 157 -2.88 -11.08 19.10
C HIS A 157 -3.59 -11.00 17.75
N LEU A 158 -2.85 -11.09 16.65
CA LEU A 158 -3.37 -11.02 15.29
C LEU A 158 -3.92 -12.40 14.87
N THR A 159 -5.25 -12.58 15.00
CA THR A 159 -5.90 -13.91 14.91
C THR A 159 -6.50 -14.24 13.53
N TRP A 160 -6.19 -13.46 12.51
CA TRP A 160 -6.60 -13.66 11.12
C TRP A 160 -5.52 -14.34 10.26
N ALA A 161 -5.79 -14.54 8.97
CA ALA A 161 -4.83 -15.12 8.04
C ALA A 161 -3.63 -14.20 7.82
N HIS A 162 -2.43 -14.77 7.89
CA HIS A 162 -1.17 -14.05 7.64
C HIS A 162 -0.36 -14.78 6.58
N VAL A 163 0.13 -14.03 5.59
CA VAL A 163 0.92 -14.55 4.48
C VAL A 163 2.22 -13.77 4.27
N SER A 164 3.26 -14.45 3.78
CA SER A 164 4.54 -13.82 3.43
C SER A 164 5.39 -14.74 2.57
N ASP A 165 6.10 -14.20 1.58
CA ASP A 165 7.17 -14.90 0.85
C ASP A 165 8.55 -14.70 1.50
N LEU A 166 8.62 -13.96 2.62
CA LEU A 166 9.82 -13.63 3.38
C LEU A 166 10.90 -12.90 2.55
N LYS A 167 10.49 -12.20 1.50
CA LYS A 167 11.40 -11.48 0.59
C LYS A 167 11.56 -9.99 0.92
N TYR A 168 10.93 -9.49 1.99
CA TYR A 168 11.00 -8.06 2.33
C TYR A 168 10.41 -7.19 1.22
N TRP A 169 11.11 -6.12 0.81
CA TRP A 169 10.71 -5.27 -0.31
C TRP A 169 11.00 -5.88 -1.70
N ASP A 170 11.67 -7.04 -1.76
CA ASP A 170 11.87 -7.80 -2.99
C ASP A 170 10.64 -8.69 -3.32
N SER A 171 9.62 -8.71 -2.44
CA SER A 171 8.32 -9.32 -2.73
C SER A 171 7.59 -8.56 -3.84
N GLU A 172 6.96 -9.30 -4.76
CA GLU A 172 6.19 -8.69 -5.86
C GLU A 172 4.86 -8.10 -5.38
N ILE A 173 4.31 -8.58 -4.24
CA ILE A 173 2.96 -8.22 -3.81
C ILE A 173 2.83 -6.75 -3.38
N PRO A 174 3.74 -6.16 -2.57
CA PRO A 174 3.70 -4.73 -2.29
C PRO A 174 3.73 -3.89 -3.56
N ALA A 175 4.60 -4.24 -4.51
CA ALA A 175 4.69 -3.56 -5.79
C ALA A 175 3.38 -3.69 -6.58
N LEU A 176 2.79 -4.89 -6.66
CA LEU A 176 1.52 -5.18 -7.34
C LEU A 176 0.37 -4.27 -6.84
N TYR A 177 0.33 -3.97 -5.55
CA TYR A 177 -0.66 -3.07 -4.92
C TYR A 177 -0.22 -1.61 -4.84
N GLY A 178 0.94 -1.26 -5.40
CA GLY A 178 1.51 0.08 -5.35
C GLY A 178 1.94 0.50 -3.95
N VAL A 179 2.18 -0.47 -3.04
CA VAL A 179 2.63 -0.23 -1.66
C VAL A 179 4.13 0.00 -1.65
N ARG A 180 4.53 1.16 -1.15
CA ARG A 180 5.94 1.61 -1.10
C ARG A 180 6.40 2.01 0.30
N GLY A 181 5.51 1.90 1.27
CA GLY A 181 5.77 2.14 2.68
C GLY A 181 4.71 1.42 3.50
N ILE A 182 5.04 1.05 4.74
CA ILE A 182 4.13 0.42 5.69
C ILE A 182 4.06 1.23 6.99
N PRO A 183 2.91 1.25 7.69
CA PRO A 183 1.70 0.50 7.38
C PRO A 183 0.98 1.02 6.13
N ALA A 184 0.38 0.12 5.38
CA ALA A 184 -0.52 0.40 4.26
C ALA A 184 -1.62 -0.65 4.23
N ASN A 185 -2.80 -0.30 3.73
CA ASN A 185 -3.87 -1.27 3.58
C ASN A 185 -4.78 -0.98 2.40
N VAL A 186 -5.51 -2.00 1.99
CA VAL A 186 -6.51 -1.95 0.92
C VAL A 186 -7.75 -2.68 1.40
N LEU A 187 -8.89 -2.01 1.43
CA LEU A 187 -10.17 -2.61 1.77
C LEU A 187 -10.92 -3.02 0.50
N LEU A 188 -11.35 -4.27 0.47
CA LEU A 188 -12.09 -4.87 -0.64
C LEU A 188 -13.53 -5.15 -0.24
N ASP A 189 -14.44 -4.99 -1.19
CA ASP A 189 -15.82 -5.47 -1.08
C ASP A 189 -15.91 -7.00 -1.33
N PRO A 190 -17.08 -7.64 -1.13
CA PRO A 190 -17.26 -9.08 -1.38
C PRO A 190 -16.96 -9.54 -2.81
N ASN A 191 -16.99 -8.65 -3.80
CA ASN A 191 -16.64 -8.94 -5.19
C ASN A 191 -15.13 -8.79 -5.46
N GLY A 192 -14.35 -8.35 -4.45
CA GLY A 192 -12.93 -8.07 -4.56
C GLY A 192 -12.62 -6.72 -5.20
N VAL A 193 -13.57 -5.81 -5.23
CA VAL A 193 -13.36 -4.43 -5.70
C VAL A 193 -12.75 -3.60 -4.56
N ILE A 194 -11.74 -2.82 -4.88
CA ILE A 194 -11.09 -1.89 -3.94
C ILE A 194 -12.05 -0.76 -3.60
N ILE A 195 -12.42 -0.62 -2.34
CA ILE A 195 -13.36 0.40 -1.86
C ILE A 195 -12.71 1.45 -0.96
N ALA A 196 -11.56 1.16 -0.36
CA ALA A 196 -10.76 2.14 0.38
C ALA A 196 -9.28 1.73 0.42
N LYS A 197 -8.39 2.70 0.69
CA LYS A 197 -6.94 2.48 0.80
C LYS A 197 -6.35 3.35 1.91
N ASN A 198 -5.33 2.80 2.60
CA ASN A 198 -4.53 3.52 3.61
C ASN A 198 -5.37 4.15 4.73
N ILE A 199 -6.43 3.45 5.14
CA ILE A 199 -7.31 3.84 6.24
C ILE A 199 -6.72 3.34 7.57
N THR A 200 -6.51 4.24 8.54
CA THR A 200 -5.91 3.93 9.85
C THR A 200 -6.62 4.68 10.97
N GLY A 201 -6.43 4.26 12.21
CA GLY A 201 -7.03 4.93 13.36
C GLY A 201 -8.56 5.01 13.26
N GLU A 202 -9.11 6.20 13.47
CA GLU A 202 -10.56 6.46 13.40
C GLU A 202 -11.12 6.27 11.99
N ASP A 203 -10.34 6.56 10.95
CA ASP A 203 -10.78 6.39 9.56
C ASP A 203 -11.09 4.92 9.24
N LEU A 204 -10.30 3.97 9.77
CA LEU A 204 -10.57 2.53 9.62
C LEU A 204 -11.93 2.17 10.26
N GLN A 205 -12.17 2.60 11.49
CA GLN A 205 -13.40 2.30 12.21
C GLN A 205 -14.62 2.91 11.51
N ASN A 206 -14.53 4.17 11.08
CA ASN A 206 -15.61 4.87 10.41
C ASN A 206 -15.94 4.24 9.05
N THR A 207 -14.91 3.92 8.26
CA THR A 207 -15.11 3.28 6.95
C THR A 207 -15.78 1.91 7.10
N LEU A 208 -15.32 1.06 8.02
CA LEU A 208 -15.94 -0.25 8.25
C LEU A 208 -17.40 -0.12 8.72
N LYS A 209 -17.70 0.86 9.58
CA LYS A 209 -19.07 1.14 10.04
C LYS A 209 -20.00 1.58 8.90
N GLU A 210 -19.48 2.30 7.92
CA GLU A 210 -20.26 2.75 6.75
C GLU A 210 -20.57 1.62 5.78
N VAL A 211 -19.58 0.74 5.51
CA VAL A 211 -19.69 -0.28 4.46
C VAL A 211 -20.22 -1.62 4.96
N ILE A 212 -20.00 -1.99 6.23
CA ILE A 212 -20.44 -3.26 6.82
C ILE A 212 -21.66 -2.99 7.72
N LYS A 213 -22.82 -3.44 7.25
CA LYS A 213 -24.12 -3.28 7.97
C LYS A 213 -24.46 -4.47 8.84
#